data_23c9bc4562ebdfcf4aaee02699acb8db
#
_entry.id   23c9bc4562ebdfcf4aaee02699acb8db
#
_cell.length_a   1.000
_cell.length_b   1.000
_cell.length_c   1.000
_cell.angle_alpha   90.00
_cell.angle_beta   90.00
_cell.angle_gamma   90.00
#
_symmetry.space_group_name_H-M   'P 1'
#
loop_
_entity.id
_entity.type
_entity.pdbx_description
1 polymer ?
#
loop_
_entity_poly.entity_id
_entity_poly.type
_entity_poly.pdbx_seq_one_letter_code
_entity_poly.pdbx_strand_id
1 'polypeptide(L)' 'MKVTKHYEQDHVMLYVEDGDMKTCITLESDRQMRRLGECLIDLYRTDAKEVTIEPNK' A
#
# COMPACT_ATOMS: atom_id res chain seq x y z
N MET A 1 8.90 6.57 -10.87
CA MET A 1 7.81 5.70 -10.33
C MET A 1 6.48 6.42 -10.40
N LYS A 2 5.46 5.71 -10.82
CA LYS A 2 4.11 6.23 -10.90
C LYS A 2 3.20 5.38 -10.04
N VAL A 3 2.44 6.01 -9.15
CA VAL A 3 1.47 5.31 -8.31
C VAL A 3 0.10 5.92 -8.55
N THR A 4 -0.86 5.08 -8.89
CA THR A 4 -2.22 5.52 -9.19
C THR A 4 -3.20 4.76 -8.30
N LYS A 5 -4.19 5.47 -7.76
CA LYS A 5 -5.24 4.82 -7.00
C LYS A 5 -6.54 4.81 -7.79
N HIS A 6 -7.29 3.75 -7.62
CA HIS A 6 -8.57 3.57 -8.28
C HIS A 6 -9.59 3.05 -7.27
N TYR A 7 -10.68 3.79 -7.10
CA TYR A 7 -11.73 3.43 -6.14
C TYR A 7 -12.78 2.55 -6.80
N GLU A 8 -13.03 1.42 -6.18
CA GLU A 8 -14.16 0.57 -6.49
C GLU A 8 -15.19 0.65 -5.36
N GLN A 9 -16.33 -0.02 -5.50
CA GLN A 9 -17.41 0.08 -4.51
C GLN A 9 -17.00 -0.37 -3.11
N ASP A 10 -16.19 -1.42 -3.02
CA ASP A 10 -15.87 -2.08 -1.75
C ASP A 10 -14.39 -2.20 -1.48
N HIS A 11 -13.55 -1.63 -2.36
CA HIS A 11 -12.11 -1.71 -2.18
C HIS A 11 -11.39 -0.59 -2.94
N VAL A 12 -10.10 -0.47 -2.70
CA VAL A 12 -9.23 0.49 -3.38
C VAL A 12 -8.10 -0.28 -4.03
N MET A 13 -7.78 0.05 -5.26
CA MET A 13 -6.66 -0.56 -5.96
C MET A 13 -5.54 0.45 -6.15
N LEU A 14 -4.33 0.03 -5.81
CA LEU A 14 -3.12 0.81 -6.05
C LEU A 14 -2.35 0.17 -7.19
N TYR A 15 -2.06 0.94 -8.22
CA TYR A 15 -1.24 0.51 -9.33
C TYR A 15 0.11 1.19 -9.22
N VAL A 16 1.18 0.39 -9.17
CA VAL A 16 2.54 0.89 -9.07
C VAL A 16 3.28 0.51 -10.34
N GLU A 17 3.84 1.50 -11.03
CA GLU A 17 4.64 1.29 -12.24
C GLU A 17 6.00 1.93 -12.06
N ASP A 18 7.04 1.17 -12.33
CA ASP A 18 8.42 1.68 -12.28
C ASP A 18 9.26 0.93 -13.32
N GLY A 19 9.54 1.58 -14.44
CA GLY A 19 10.19 0.94 -15.56
C GLY A 19 9.35 -0.21 -16.08
N ASP A 20 9.91 -1.41 -16.06
CA ASP A 20 9.21 -2.63 -16.49
C ASP A 20 8.39 -3.27 -15.37
N MET A 21 8.54 -2.76 -14.15
CA MET A 21 7.81 -3.30 -13.01
C MET A 21 6.41 -2.73 -12.96
N LYS A 22 5.42 -3.61 -12.84
CA LYS A 22 4.02 -3.23 -12.66
C LYS A 22 3.42 -4.11 -11.58
N THR A 23 2.83 -3.47 -10.59
CA THR A 23 2.24 -4.17 -9.46
C THR A 23 0.88 -3.57 -9.14
N CYS A 24 -0.06 -4.43 -8.78
CA CYS A 24 -1.38 -4.00 -8.32
C CYS A 24 -1.59 -4.51 -6.90
N ILE A 25 -1.99 -3.61 -6.02
CA ILE A 25 -2.27 -3.95 -4.62
C ILE A 25 -3.74 -3.62 -4.35
N THR A 26 -4.48 -4.60 -3.85
CA THR A 26 -5.88 -4.40 -3.48
C THR A 26 -5.97 -4.18 -1.97
N LEU A 27 -6.61 -3.09 -1.58
CA LEU A 27 -6.78 -2.70 -0.19
C LEU A 27 -8.27 -2.56 0.11
N GLU A 28 -8.63 -2.73 1.37
CA GLU A 28 -10.04 -2.67 1.77
C GLU A 28 -10.60 -1.25 1.79
N SER A 29 -9.76 -0.27 2.08
CA SER A 29 -10.21 1.11 2.25
C SER A 29 -9.04 2.10 2.19
N ASP A 30 -9.36 3.39 2.14
CA ASP A 30 -8.38 4.47 2.28
C ASP A 30 -7.58 4.36 3.57
N ARG A 31 -8.24 3.93 4.63
CA ARG A 31 -7.60 3.77 5.93
C ARG A 31 -6.49 2.72 5.86
N GLN A 32 -6.75 1.61 5.20
CA GLN A 32 -5.75 0.57 5.02
C GLN A 32 -4.60 1.05 4.14
N MET A 33 -4.90 1.83 3.10
CA MET A 33 -3.89 2.43 2.23
C MET A 33 -2.96 3.35 3.03
N ARG A 34 -3.52 4.17 3.94
CA ARG A 34 -2.75 5.04 4.80
C ARG A 34 -1.83 4.25 5.71
N ARG A 35 -2.33 3.16 6.29
CA ARG A 35 -1.54 2.30 7.15
C ARG A 35 -0.40 1.63 6.40
N LEU A 36 -0.66 1.21 5.18
CA LEU A 36 0.38 0.66 4.33
C LEU A 36 1.50 1.69 4.10
N GLY A 37 1.13 2.93 3.80
CA GLY A 37 2.10 4.00 3.61
C GLY A 37 2.96 4.23 4.86
N GLU A 38 2.33 4.27 6.04
CA GLU A 38 3.03 4.42 7.30
C GLU A 38 4.01 3.25 7.54
N CYS A 39 3.57 2.03 7.27
CA CYS A 39 4.42 0.85 7.41
C CYS A 39 5.62 0.88 6.47
N LEU A 40 5.43 1.34 5.24
CA LEU A 40 6.53 1.46 4.29
C LEU A 40 7.56 2.50 4.75
N ILE A 41 7.10 3.61 5.34
CA ILE A 41 8.00 4.61 5.90
C ILE A 41 8.78 4.03 7.08
N ASP A 42 8.12 3.28 7.95
CA ASP A 42 8.77 2.64 9.09
C ASP A 42 9.84 1.65 8.63
N LEU A 43 9.53 0.82 7.63
CA LEU A 43 10.50 -0.11 7.06
C LEU A 43 11.72 0.61 6.48
N TYR A 44 11.52 1.76 5.88
CA TYR A 44 12.59 2.55 5.31
C TYR A 44 13.49 3.16 6.39
N ARG A 45 12.90 3.61 7.50
CA ARG A 45 13.61 4.36 8.55
C ARG A 45 14.26 3.48 9.61
N THR A 46 13.89 2.22 9.70
CA THR A 46 14.38 1.32 10.75
C THR A 46 15.11 0.14 10.15
N ASP A 47 15.76 -0.65 11.01
CA ASP A 47 16.39 -1.90 10.60
C ASP A 47 15.40 -3.05 10.53
N ALA A 48 14.13 -2.79 10.74
CA ALA A 48 13.09 -3.81 10.68
C ALA A 48 13.01 -4.38 9.27
N LYS A 49 12.87 -5.70 9.19
CA LYS A 49 12.72 -6.41 7.90
C LYS A 49 11.27 -6.75 7.62
N GLU A 50 10.40 -6.56 8.60
CA GLU A 50 9.01 -6.95 8.51
C GLU A 50 8.15 -6.04 9.38
N VAL A 51 7.02 -5.66 8.85
CA VAL A 51 6.00 -4.90 9.59
C VAL A 51 4.67 -5.58 9.31
N THR A 52 3.90 -5.83 10.37
CA THR A 52 2.58 -6.43 10.26
C THR A 52 1.51 -5.36 10.38
N ILE A 53 0.58 -5.36 9.44
CA ILE A 53 -0.58 -4.47 9.46
C ILE A 53 -1.76 -5.23 10.02
N GLU A 54 -2.25 -4.78 11.17
CA GLU A 54 -3.43 -5.39 11.79
C GLU A 54 -4.68 -5.07 10.97
N PRO A 55 -5.61 -6.03 10.80
CA PRO A 55 -6.87 -5.74 10.12
C PRO A 55 -7.68 -4.70 10.88
N ASN A 56 -8.32 -3.83 10.15
CA ASN A 56 -9.27 -2.89 10.74
C ASN A 56 -10.60 -3.59 10.97
N LYS A 57 -11.07 -3.51 12.18
CA LYS A 57 -12.39 -3.99 12.52
C LYS A 57 -13.32 -2.84 12.78
#